data_58def45f6d2354fbd50a048c7a4a6df2
#
_entry.id   58def45f6d2354fbd50a048c7a4a6df2
#
_cell.length_a   1.000
_cell.length_b   1.000
_cell.length_c   1.000
_cell.angle_alpha   90.00
_cell.angle_beta   90.00
_cell.angle_gamma   90.00
#
_symmetry.space_group_name_H-M   'P 1'
#
loop_
_entity.id
_entity.type
_entity.pdbx_description
1 polymer ?
#
loop_
_entity_poly.entity_id
_entity_poly.type
_entity_poly.pdbx_seq_one_letter_code
_entity_poly.pdbx_strand_id
1 'polypeptide(L)'
;MRLILATMAALALASACAGGMPQVAKGPRPPQGAGPGGTQFGFWERDAEGAVDTTFRAYISLTYNQGDEAKARAALVKDGFGCKDGNRPEGQPVPNLECQRLYQQGENVHAWTVKFWPNRAKPEAHYSRTYLRDPTRVYDDRKNK
;
A
#
# COMPACT_ATOMS: atom_id res chain seq x y z
N MET A 1 -7.57 28.68 -60.66
CA MET A 1 -7.15 27.32 -60.31
C MET A 1 -6.11 27.41 -59.22
N ARG A 2 -6.48 27.13 -57.97
CA ARG A 2 -5.56 27.07 -56.81
C ARG A 2 -5.57 25.65 -56.33
N LEU A 3 -4.45 24.93 -56.50
CA LEU A 3 -4.20 23.62 -55.89
C LEU A 3 -3.91 23.81 -54.43
N ILE A 4 -4.71 23.18 -53.59
CA ILE A 4 -4.43 23.02 -52.14
C ILE A 4 -3.81 21.65 -51.97
N LEU A 5 -2.51 21.60 -51.66
CA LEU A 5 -1.82 20.38 -51.22
C LEU A 5 -2.18 20.15 -49.76
N ALA A 6 -2.91 19.09 -49.51
CA ALA A 6 -3.15 18.59 -48.19
C ALA A 6 -1.99 17.67 -47.79
N THR A 7 -1.13 18.12 -46.87
CA THR A 7 -0.09 17.30 -46.23
C THR A 7 -0.72 16.51 -45.11
N MET A 8 -0.88 15.20 -45.30
CA MET A 8 -1.22 14.26 -44.23
C MET A 8 0.01 14.03 -43.34
N ALA A 9 -0.01 14.55 -42.13
CA ALA A 9 0.94 14.19 -41.08
C ALA A 9 0.49 12.87 -40.48
N ALA A 10 1.21 11.79 -40.77
CA ALA A 10 1.05 10.50 -40.09
C ALA A 10 1.64 10.60 -38.68
N LEU A 11 0.78 10.65 -37.67
CA LEU A 11 1.20 10.46 -36.28
C LEU A 11 1.49 8.98 -36.10
N ALA A 12 2.76 8.63 -36.01
CA ALA A 12 3.22 7.33 -35.55
C ALA A 12 3.02 7.27 -34.02
N LEU A 13 1.97 6.56 -33.57
CA LEU A 13 1.78 6.16 -32.19
C LEU A 13 2.81 5.08 -31.88
N ALA A 14 3.95 5.47 -31.33
CA ALA A 14 4.90 4.55 -30.74
C ALA A 14 4.30 4.04 -29.42
N SER A 15 3.61 2.89 -29.48
CA SER A 15 3.23 2.13 -28.29
C SER A 15 4.50 1.55 -27.67
N ALA A 16 5.12 2.30 -26.79
CA ALA A 16 6.17 1.78 -25.92
C ALA A 16 5.49 0.86 -24.90
N CYS A 17 5.41 -0.44 -25.19
CA CYS A 17 5.21 -1.47 -24.20
C CYS A 17 6.46 -1.51 -23.31
N ALA A 18 6.61 -0.55 -22.41
CA ALA A 18 7.55 -0.65 -21.32
C ALA A 18 6.95 -1.64 -20.33
N GLY A 19 7.33 -2.93 -20.44
CA GLY A 19 7.13 -3.95 -19.44
C GLY A 19 7.95 -3.65 -18.19
N GLY A 20 7.76 -2.45 -17.60
CA GLY A 20 8.29 -2.09 -16.30
C GLY A 20 7.41 -2.69 -15.23
N MET A 21 8.02 -3.34 -14.21
CA MET A 21 7.33 -3.68 -12.98
C MET A 21 6.56 -2.46 -12.48
N PRO A 22 5.34 -2.63 -11.93
CA PRO A 22 4.63 -1.52 -11.33
C PRO A 22 5.52 -0.91 -10.25
N GLN A 23 6.01 0.30 -10.50
CA GLN A 23 6.77 1.03 -9.51
C GLN A 23 5.79 1.46 -8.43
N VAL A 24 6.00 0.94 -7.23
CA VAL A 24 5.29 1.44 -6.05
C VAL A 24 5.70 2.91 -5.88
N ALA A 25 4.73 3.81 -5.90
CA ALA A 25 4.99 5.23 -5.76
C ALA A 25 5.80 5.49 -4.48
N LYS A 26 6.98 6.10 -4.63
CA LYS A 26 7.82 6.50 -3.50
C LYS A 26 7.22 7.78 -2.91
N GLY A 27 6.35 7.63 -1.92
CA GLY A 27 5.96 8.74 -1.06
C GLY A 27 7.09 9.13 -0.10
N PRO A 28 6.88 10.12 0.78
CA PRO A 28 7.83 10.45 1.83
C PRO A 28 8.09 9.21 2.70
N ARG A 29 9.34 9.07 3.14
CA ARG A 29 9.77 7.96 3.99
C ARG A 29 8.90 7.90 5.26
N PRO A 30 8.32 6.75 5.61
CA PRO A 30 7.57 6.60 6.84
C PRO A 30 8.48 6.87 8.05
N PRO A 31 8.01 7.63 9.05
CA PRO A 31 8.78 7.78 10.27
C PRO A 31 8.94 6.46 10.98
N GLN A 32 10.00 6.31 11.78
CA GLN A 32 10.25 5.13 12.58
C GLN A 32 10.07 5.44 14.06
N GLY A 33 9.59 4.48 14.81
CA GLY A 33 9.41 4.59 16.25
C GLY A 33 8.22 3.76 16.71
N ALA A 34 8.09 3.63 18.03
CA ALA A 34 6.97 2.96 18.67
C ALA A 34 6.46 3.82 19.82
N GLY A 35 5.14 3.82 20.01
CA GLY A 35 4.50 4.48 21.15
C GLY A 35 3.90 5.86 20.86
N PRO A 36 3.32 6.52 21.87
CA PRO A 36 2.63 7.80 21.75
C PRO A 36 3.55 8.88 21.19
N GLY A 37 3.15 9.54 20.10
CA GLY A 37 3.97 10.53 19.40
C GLY A 37 5.11 9.95 18.57
N GLY A 38 5.43 8.68 18.77
CA GLY A 38 6.18 7.84 17.85
C GLY A 38 5.25 7.45 16.73
N THR A 39 5.49 6.35 16.13
CA THR A 39 4.74 6.06 14.95
C THR A 39 4.13 4.68 15.05
N GLN A 40 2.92 4.58 14.58
CA GLN A 40 2.31 3.28 14.31
C GLN A 40 3.17 2.41 13.38
N PHE A 41 4.11 3.00 12.68
CA PHE A 41 4.94 2.30 11.71
C PHE A 41 5.96 1.36 12.31
N GLY A 42 6.32 1.52 13.60
CA GLY A 42 7.37 0.74 14.23
C GLY A 42 8.78 1.06 13.67
N PHE A 43 9.75 0.25 14.05
CA PHE A 43 11.11 0.35 13.53
C PHE A 43 11.30 -0.56 12.31
N TRP A 44 10.55 -0.30 11.27
CA TRP A 44 10.40 -1.14 10.10
C TRP A 44 11.68 -1.42 9.29
N GLU A 45 12.73 -0.62 9.47
CA GLU A 45 14.01 -0.86 8.81
C GLU A 45 14.87 -1.91 9.51
N ARG A 46 14.85 -1.95 10.84
CA ARG A 46 15.76 -2.78 11.62
C ARG A 46 15.11 -4.02 12.21
N ASP A 47 13.82 -3.93 12.52
CA ASP A 47 13.13 -5.00 13.24
C ASP A 47 12.61 -6.07 12.26
N ALA A 48 12.47 -7.28 12.75
CA ALA A 48 11.85 -8.37 11.99
C ALA A 48 10.40 -8.03 11.64
N GLU A 49 9.91 -8.53 10.51
CA GLU A 49 8.55 -8.28 10.02
C GLU A 49 7.48 -8.52 11.07
N GLY A 50 7.55 -9.66 11.78
CA GLY A 50 6.58 -10.00 12.82
C GLY A 50 6.60 -9.04 14.02
N ALA A 51 7.74 -8.46 14.38
CA ALA A 51 7.83 -7.47 15.44
C ALA A 51 7.17 -6.14 15.02
N VAL A 52 7.40 -5.71 13.79
CA VAL A 52 6.76 -4.51 13.23
C VAL A 52 5.24 -4.72 13.13
N ASP A 53 4.80 -5.88 12.62
CA ASP A 53 3.38 -6.23 12.53
C ASP A 53 2.70 -6.19 13.90
N THR A 54 3.32 -6.80 14.91
CA THR A 54 2.80 -6.81 16.29
C THR A 54 2.65 -5.40 16.85
N THR A 55 3.67 -4.56 16.68
CA THR A 55 3.65 -3.16 17.14
C THR A 55 2.56 -2.36 16.44
N PHE A 56 2.45 -2.50 15.13
CA PHE A 56 1.44 -1.81 14.33
C PHE A 56 0.01 -2.23 14.72
N ARG A 57 -0.24 -3.53 14.82
CA ARG A 57 -1.55 -4.07 15.24
C ARG A 57 -1.95 -3.58 16.63
N ALA A 58 -1.02 -3.61 17.58
CA ALA A 58 -1.27 -3.12 18.94
C ALA A 58 -1.64 -1.64 18.93
N TYR A 59 -0.87 -0.80 18.22
CA TYR A 59 -1.15 0.63 18.11
C TYR A 59 -2.55 0.90 17.55
N ILE A 60 -2.89 0.29 16.42
CA ILE A 60 -4.18 0.49 15.77
C ILE A 60 -5.34 0.01 16.64
N SER A 61 -5.20 -1.17 17.26
CA SER A 61 -6.22 -1.73 18.16
C SER A 61 -6.44 -0.90 19.43
N LEU A 62 -5.40 -0.26 19.96
CA LEU A 62 -5.50 0.62 21.12
C LEU A 62 -6.06 1.99 20.77
N THR A 63 -5.84 2.46 19.53
CA THR A 63 -6.19 3.81 19.09
C THR A 63 -7.62 3.91 18.57
N TYR A 64 -8.12 2.86 17.90
CA TYR A 64 -9.39 2.90 17.19
C TYR A 64 -10.34 1.77 17.59
N ASN A 65 -11.64 2.08 17.54
CA ASN A 65 -12.75 1.14 17.70
C ASN A 65 -13.62 1.16 16.44
N GLN A 66 -14.58 0.24 16.40
CA GLN A 66 -15.67 0.31 15.43
C GLN A 66 -16.41 1.64 15.61
N GLY A 67 -16.71 2.32 14.51
CA GLY A 67 -17.31 3.66 14.52
C GLY A 67 -16.30 4.79 14.42
N ASP A 68 -15.00 4.51 14.56
CA ASP A 68 -13.94 5.51 14.44
C ASP A 68 -13.43 5.69 12.98
N GLU A 69 -14.15 5.17 11.96
CA GLU A 69 -13.69 5.18 10.57
C GLU A 69 -13.34 6.57 10.05
N ALA A 70 -14.17 7.58 10.35
CA ALA A 70 -13.91 8.95 9.90
C ALA A 70 -12.67 9.55 10.58
N LYS A 71 -12.52 9.32 11.89
CA LYS A 71 -11.37 9.75 12.68
C LYS A 71 -10.09 9.05 12.21
N ALA A 72 -10.17 7.74 11.99
CA ALA A 72 -9.06 6.94 11.51
C ALA A 72 -8.63 7.37 10.11
N ARG A 73 -9.58 7.59 9.19
CA ARG A 73 -9.30 8.10 7.85
C ARG A 73 -8.51 9.41 7.90
N ALA A 74 -8.99 10.38 8.68
CA ALA A 74 -8.35 11.69 8.77
C ALA A 74 -6.91 11.58 9.29
N ALA A 75 -6.67 10.78 10.32
CA ALA A 75 -5.35 10.57 10.90
C ALA A 75 -4.42 9.79 9.95
N LEU A 76 -4.90 8.69 9.38
CA LEU A 76 -4.10 7.83 8.50
C LEU A 76 -3.74 8.52 7.19
N VAL A 77 -4.67 9.28 6.59
CA VAL A 77 -4.37 10.09 5.38
C VAL A 77 -3.28 11.12 5.67
N LYS A 78 -3.33 11.78 6.84
CA LYS A 78 -2.25 12.69 7.27
C LYS A 78 -0.90 11.98 7.38
N ASP A 79 -0.91 10.71 7.76
CA ASP A 79 0.28 9.85 7.86
C ASP A 79 0.65 9.17 6.53
N GLY A 80 0.04 9.58 5.43
CA GLY A 80 0.39 9.14 4.08
C GLY A 80 -0.28 7.85 3.61
N PHE A 81 -1.33 7.40 4.29
CA PHE A 81 -2.16 6.29 3.82
C PHE A 81 -3.11 6.73 2.71
N GLY A 82 -3.29 5.89 1.72
CA GLY A 82 -4.42 5.96 0.79
C GLY A 82 -5.60 5.20 1.38
N CYS A 83 -6.75 5.84 1.52
CA CYS A 83 -7.94 5.24 2.08
C CYS A 83 -9.06 5.16 1.04
N LYS A 84 -9.78 4.04 1.04
CA LYS A 84 -10.95 3.81 0.19
C LYS A 84 -12.09 3.25 1.02
N ASP A 85 -13.32 3.61 0.65
CA ASP A 85 -14.53 2.98 1.19
C ASP A 85 -14.71 1.60 0.56
N GLY A 86 -15.26 0.68 1.33
CA GLY A 86 -15.61 -0.65 0.84
C GLY A 86 -16.70 -0.55 -0.21
N ASN A 87 -16.39 -0.91 -1.44
CA ASN A 87 -17.39 -1.09 -2.48
C ASN A 87 -17.89 -2.54 -2.40
N ARG A 88 -19.17 -2.73 -2.05
CA ARG A 88 -19.75 -4.06 -1.86
C ARG A 88 -20.33 -4.59 -3.17
N PRO A 89 -19.67 -5.52 -3.85
CA PRO A 89 -20.39 -6.43 -4.74
C PRO A 89 -21.33 -7.29 -3.89
N GLU A 90 -22.55 -7.51 -4.33
CA GLU A 90 -23.51 -8.35 -3.61
C GLU A 90 -22.86 -9.69 -3.21
N GLY A 91 -22.97 -10.02 -1.91
CA GLY A 91 -22.60 -11.33 -1.37
C GLY A 91 -21.16 -11.50 -0.87
N GLN A 92 -20.27 -10.50 -0.98
CA GLN A 92 -18.92 -10.60 -0.44
C GLN A 92 -18.72 -9.70 0.79
N PRO A 93 -18.09 -10.22 1.87
CA PRO A 93 -17.71 -9.38 2.99
C PRO A 93 -16.60 -8.42 2.54
N VAL A 94 -16.86 -7.11 2.67
CA VAL A 94 -15.87 -6.08 2.42
C VAL A 94 -15.76 -5.15 3.62
N PRO A 95 -14.57 -4.58 3.90
CA PRO A 95 -14.42 -3.62 4.98
C PRO A 95 -15.20 -2.34 4.67
N ASN A 96 -15.69 -1.63 5.70
CA ASN A 96 -16.31 -0.31 5.55
C ASN A 96 -15.27 0.72 5.10
N LEU A 97 -14.06 0.58 5.60
CA LEU A 97 -12.91 1.43 5.27
C LEU A 97 -11.66 0.55 5.16
N GLU A 98 -10.89 0.78 4.12
CA GLU A 98 -9.55 0.20 3.99
C GLU A 98 -8.54 1.31 3.73
N CYS A 99 -7.53 1.40 4.57
CA CYS A 99 -6.42 2.33 4.42
C CYS A 99 -5.13 1.55 4.25
N GLN A 100 -4.34 1.91 3.25
CA GLN A 100 -3.07 1.28 2.98
C GLN A 100 -1.98 2.32 2.73
N ARG A 101 -0.81 2.07 3.28
CA ARG A 101 0.40 2.78 2.92
C ARG A 101 1.44 1.80 2.39
N LEU A 102 1.99 2.13 1.24
CA LEU A 102 3.09 1.40 0.63
C LEU A 102 4.36 2.26 0.63
N TYR A 103 5.49 1.65 0.91
CA TYR A 103 6.78 2.31 0.79
C TYR A 103 7.81 1.31 0.24
N GLN A 104 8.52 1.73 -0.80
CA GLN A 104 9.56 0.91 -1.39
C GLN A 104 10.94 1.40 -0.98
N GLN A 105 11.73 0.50 -0.40
CA GLN A 105 13.13 0.71 -0.07
C GLN A 105 13.98 -0.34 -0.79
N GLY A 106 14.67 0.07 -1.85
CA GLY A 106 15.39 -0.88 -2.69
C GLY A 106 14.44 -1.93 -3.28
N GLU A 107 14.71 -3.20 -3.02
CA GLU A 107 13.88 -4.33 -3.46
C GLU A 107 12.78 -4.71 -2.45
N ASN A 108 12.73 -4.06 -1.29
CA ASN A 108 11.70 -4.30 -0.28
C ASN A 108 10.52 -3.36 -0.47
N VAL A 109 9.32 -3.92 -0.46
CA VAL A 109 8.07 -3.17 -0.37
C VAL A 109 7.46 -3.40 1.01
N HIS A 110 7.32 -2.32 1.76
CA HIS A 110 6.68 -2.27 3.05
C HIS A 110 5.23 -1.88 2.87
N ALA A 111 4.31 -2.63 3.46
CA ALA A 111 2.88 -2.37 3.38
C ALA A 111 2.26 -2.37 4.77
N TRP A 112 1.60 -1.27 5.13
CA TRP A 112 0.77 -1.13 6.33
C TRP A 112 -0.68 -1.03 5.88
N THR A 113 -1.54 -1.90 6.40
CA THR A 113 -2.95 -1.96 6.02
C THR A 113 -3.83 -1.92 7.26
N VAL A 114 -4.88 -1.11 7.23
CA VAL A 114 -5.91 -1.02 8.27
C VAL A 114 -7.27 -1.23 7.63
N LYS A 115 -8.08 -2.13 8.19
CA LYS A 115 -9.42 -2.45 7.70
C LYS A 115 -10.44 -2.37 8.82
N PHE A 116 -11.50 -1.62 8.60
CA PHE A 116 -12.66 -1.57 9.48
C PHE A 116 -13.77 -2.46 8.92
N TRP A 117 -14.10 -3.51 9.66
CA TRP A 117 -15.12 -4.46 9.27
C TRP A 117 -16.43 -4.18 10.00
N PRO A 118 -17.60 -4.32 9.34
CA PRO A 118 -18.90 -3.99 9.96
C PRO A 118 -19.21 -4.80 11.23
N ASN A 119 -18.64 -6.00 11.36
CA ASN A 119 -18.94 -6.95 12.43
C ASN A 119 -17.79 -7.14 13.43
N ARG A 120 -16.79 -6.25 13.44
CA ARG A 120 -15.65 -6.35 14.36
C ARG A 120 -15.53 -5.12 15.23
N ALA A 121 -15.41 -5.31 16.53
CA ALA A 121 -15.27 -4.22 17.50
C ALA A 121 -13.96 -3.42 17.33
N LYS A 122 -12.94 -4.06 16.75
CA LYS A 122 -11.64 -3.46 16.49
C LYS A 122 -11.27 -3.56 15.03
N PRO A 123 -10.58 -2.56 14.48
CA PRO A 123 -10.03 -2.66 13.14
C PRO A 123 -8.97 -3.76 13.06
N GLU A 124 -8.88 -4.37 11.90
CA GLU A 124 -7.81 -5.27 11.55
C GLU A 124 -6.64 -4.47 11.02
N ALA A 125 -5.44 -4.72 11.53
CA ALA A 125 -4.23 -4.09 11.05
C ALA A 125 -3.21 -5.16 10.67
N HIS A 126 -2.43 -4.88 9.65
CA HIS A 126 -1.39 -5.79 9.18
C HIS A 126 -0.23 -5.03 8.57
N TYR A 127 0.97 -5.45 8.90
CA TYR A 127 2.20 -5.04 8.23
C TYR A 127 2.83 -6.22 7.52
N SER A 128 3.28 -6.01 6.30
CA SER A 128 4.06 -6.99 5.55
C SER A 128 5.25 -6.35 4.85
N ARG A 129 6.28 -7.16 4.65
CA ARG A 129 7.46 -6.83 3.86
C ARG A 129 7.58 -7.82 2.73
N THR A 130 7.41 -7.32 1.51
CA THR A 130 7.53 -8.14 0.30
C THR A 130 8.83 -7.80 -0.41
N TYR A 131 9.58 -8.82 -0.76
CA TYR A 131 10.77 -8.67 -1.57
C TYR A 131 10.39 -8.69 -3.04
N LEU A 132 10.72 -7.63 -3.76
CA LEU A 132 10.52 -7.58 -5.21
C LEU A 132 11.51 -8.54 -5.86
N ARG A 133 11.01 -9.62 -6.42
CA ARG A 133 11.85 -10.58 -7.14
C ARG A 133 12.40 -9.92 -8.40
N ASP A 134 13.70 -10.05 -8.58
CA ASP A 134 14.31 -9.83 -9.88
C ASP A 134 13.78 -10.91 -10.84
N PRO A 135 13.03 -10.54 -11.89
CA PRO A 135 12.47 -11.52 -12.83
C PRO A 135 13.55 -12.29 -13.59
N THR A 136 14.79 -11.80 -13.58
CA THR A 136 15.94 -12.49 -14.19
C THR A 136 16.54 -13.55 -13.26
N ARG A 137 16.21 -13.56 -11.96
CA ARG A 137 16.63 -14.59 -11.01
C ARG A 137 15.58 -15.69 -10.96
N VAL A 138 15.93 -16.85 -11.48
CA VAL A 138 15.15 -18.07 -11.26
C VAL A 138 15.26 -18.41 -9.76
N TYR A 139 14.17 -18.17 -9.03
CA TYR A 139 14.09 -18.52 -7.62
C TYR A 139 13.88 -20.03 -7.48
N ASP A 140 14.85 -20.72 -6.91
CA ASP A 140 14.73 -22.15 -6.63
C ASP A 140 14.11 -22.34 -5.24
N ASP A 141 12.79 -22.45 -5.18
CA ASP A 141 12.01 -22.68 -3.95
C ASP A 141 12.41 -23.97 -3.20
N ARG A 142 13.24 -24.83 -3.82
CA ARG A 142 13.67 -26.13 -3.27
C ARG A 142 14.83 -26.00 -2.30
N LYS A 143 15.53 -24.88 -2.24
CA LYS A 143 16.71 -24.68 -1.39
C LYS A 143 16.40 -24.24 0.03
N ASN A 144 15.12 -23.95 0.34
CA ASN A 144 14.69 -23.43 1.64
C ASN A 144 13.74 -24.37 2.40
N LYS A 145 13.81 -25.68 2.10
CA LYS A 145 13.12 -26.72 2.89
C LYS A 145 14.08 -27.49 3.76
#